data_b7583155fdab72b4c0d5bb5e3fc2da69
#
_entry.id   b7583155fdab72b4c0d5bb5e3fc2da69
#
_cell.length_a   1.000
_cell.length_b   1.000
_cell.length_c   1.000
_cell.angle_alpha   90.00
_cell.angle_beta   90.00
_cell.angle_gamma   90.00
#
_symmetry.space_group_name_H-M   'P 1'
#
loop_
_entity.id
_entity.type
_entity.pdbx_description
1 polymer ?
#
loop_
_entity_poly.entity_id
_entity_poly.type
_entity_poly.pdbx_seq_one_letter_code
_entity_poly.pdbx_strand_id
1 'polypeptide(L)'
;MKSVVTSKWIYKIKHVADGSIEKYKARFVAHGFSQKEGIDYEETFAPVARYTSIRSVLAMAVVMKWKIHQMDVKTAFLNGVVEEEVYVEQPLGFETQDRESHVCRLKKNLYSLK
;
A
#
# COMPACT_ATOMS: atom_id res chain seq x y z
N MET A 1 23.76 8.17 -2.00
CA MET A 1 22.95 8.42 -3.21
C MET A 1 21.71 7.54 -3.14
N LYS A 2 20.55 8.14 -3.15
CA LYS A 2 19.28 7.40 -3.08
C LYS A 2 19.00 6.73 -4.41
N SER A 3 18.52 5.49 -4.35
CA SER A 3 18.16 4.72 -5.55
C SER A 3 16.76 5.09 -6.04
N VAL A 4 16.54 4.95 -7.34
CA VAL A 4 15.20 5.07 -7.91
C VAL A 4 14.47 3.74 -7.72
N VAL A 5 13.31 3.79 -7.08
CA VAL A 5 12.49 2.60 -6.85
C VAL A 5 11.70 2.29 -8.11
N THR A 6 11.78 1.06 -8.58
CA THR A 6 10.98 0.57 -9.70
C THR A 6 9.54 0.34 -9.29
N SER A 7 8.63 0.30 -10.24
CA SER A 7 7.20 0.20 -9.98
C SER A 7 6.49 -0.61 -11.06
N LYS A 8 5.28 -1.02 -10.77
CA LYS A 8 4.41 -1.69 -11.74
C LYS A 8 2.93 -1.43 -11.46
N TRP A 9 2.13 -1.56 -12.50
CA TRP A 9 0.68 -1.64 -12.38
C TRP A 9 0.23 -3.08 -12.13
N ILE A 10 -0.67 -3.26 -11.18
CA ILE A 10 -1.38 -4.52 -10.93
C ILE A 10 -2.85 -4.30 -11.24
N TYR A 11 -3.37 -5.10 -12.16
CA TYR A 11 -4.77 -5.07 -12.58
C TYR A 11 -5.52 -6.27 -12.04
N LYS A 12 -6.73 -6.05 -11.55
CA LYS A 12 -7.60 -7.10 -11.05
C LYS A 12 -9.04 -6.83 -11.45
N ILE A 13 -9.73 -7.87 -11.91
CA ILE A 13 -11.18 -7.85 -12.12
C ILE A 13 -11.83 -8.44 -10.89
N LYS A 14 -12.77 -7.71 -10.30
CA LYS A 14 -13.58 -8.19 -9.19
C LYS A 14 -14.94 -8.65 -9.72
N HIS A 15 -15.32 -9.88 -9.37
CA HIS A 15 -16.60 -10.48 -9.73
C HIS A 15 -17.54 -10.51 -8.52
N VAL A 16 -18.84 -10.41 -8.77
CA VAL A 16 -19.88 -10.73 -7.79
C VAL A 16 -20.17 -12.24 -7.78
N ALA A 17 -20.98 -12.68 -6.82
CA ALA A 17 -21.26 -14.11 -6.62
C ALA A 17 -21.88 -14.83 -7.83
N ASP A 18 -22.59 -14.11 -8.71
CA ASP A 18 -23.17 -14.64 -9.94
C ASP A 18 -22.17 -14.77 -11.10
N GLY A 19 -20.90 -14.36 -10.90
CA GLY A 19 -19.84 -14.37 -11.89
C GLY A 19 -19.75 -13.13 -12.79
N SER A 20 -20.69 -12.19 -12.69
CA SER A 20 -20.61 -10.94 -13.43
C SER A 20 -19.52 -10.02 -12.86
N ILE A 21 -19.05 -9.09 -13.69
CA ILE A 21 -17.98 -8.16 -13.28
C ILE A 21 -18.58 -7.05 -12.40
N GLU A 22 -18.10 -6.94 -11.16
CA GLU A 22 -18.45 -5.85 -10.27
C GLU A 22 -17.65 -4.60 -10.61
N LYS A 23 -16.33 -4.74 -10.74
CA LYS A 23 -15.44 -3.62 -11.10
C LYS A 23 -14.05 -4.06 -11.50
N TYR A 24 -13.38 -3.19 -12.23
CA TYR A 24 -11.96 -3.25 -12.51
C TYR A 24 -11.18 -2.49 -11.45
N LYS A 25 -10.07 -3.07 -10.99
CA LYS A 25 -9.15 -2.43 -10.05
C LYS A 25 -7.77 -2.31 -10.67
N ALA A 26 -7.15 -1.15 -10.52
CA ALA A 26 -5.75 -0.93 -10.84
C ALA A 26 -5.03 -0.43 -9.57
N ARG A 27 -3.83 -0.96 -9.33
CA ARG A 27 -2.96 -0.51 -8.25
C ARG A 27 -1.58 -0.22 -8.81
N PHE A 28 -1.08 0.97 -8.54
CA PHE A 28 0.31 1.31 -8.77
C PHE A 28 1.12 0.89 -7.55
N VAL A 29 2.09 0.00 -7.76
CA VAL A 29 2.84 -0.66 -6.69
C VAL A 29 4.32 -0.40 -6.87
N ALA A 30 4.98 0.08 -5.83
CA ALA A 30 6.43 0.21 -5.80
C ALA A 30 7.08 -1.14 -5.44
N HIS A 31 8.26 -1.39 -6.00
CA HIS A 31 9.06 -2.55 -5.65
C HIS A 31 9.89 -2.27 -4.40
N GLY A 32 9.29 -2.34 -3.21
CA GLY A 32 9.96 -2.06 -1.95
C GLY A 32 11.20 -2.92 -1.68
N PHE A 33 11.33 -4.07 -2.32
CA PHE A 33 12.55 -4.89 -2.25
C PHE A 33 13.78 -4.22 -2.87
N SER A 34 13.61 -3.23 -3.74
CA SER A 34 14.71 -2.45 -4.29
C SER A 34 15.21 -1.35 -3.35
N GLN A 35 14.49 -1.06 -2.27
CA GLN A 35 14.89 -0.11 -1.25
C GLN A 35 15.97 -0.71 -0.33
N LYS A 36 16.96 0.11 0.03
CA LYS A 36 18.06 -0.27 0.91
C LYS A 36 17.87 0.32 2.30
N GLU A 37 17.95 -0.53 3.32
CA GLU A 37 17.93 -0.12 4.71
C GLU A 37 19.13 0.78 5.04
N GLY A 38 18.89 1.83 5.80
CA GLY A 38 19.90 2.83 6.16
C GLY A 38 20.17 3.89 5.07
N ILE A 39 19.58 3.74 3.86
CA ILE A 39 19.70 4.71 2.76
C ILE A 39 18.33 5.22 2.35
N ASP A 40 17.41 4.33 2.06
CA ASP A 40 16.07 4.63 1.53
C ASP A 40 15.00 4.63 2.63
N TYR A 41 15.25 3.93 3.75
CA TYR A 41 14.40 3.91 4.94
C TYR A 41 15.24 3.54 6.17
N GLU A 42 14.86 4.02 7.36
CA GLU A 42 15.57 3.71 8.61
C GLU A 42 15.02 2.44 9.27
N GLU A 43 13.72 2.33 9.39
CA GLU A 43 13.05 1.21 10.05
C GLU A 43 11.73 0.87 9.36
N THR A 44 11.42 -0.43 9.27
CA THR A 44 10.12 -0.90 8.79
C THR A 44 9.28 -1.36 9.96
N PHE A 45 8.13 -0.76 10.16
CA PHE A 45 7.14 -1.22 11.13
C PHE A 45 5.83 -1.55 10.41
N ALA A 46 5.48 -2.83 10.39
CA ALA A 46 4.20 -3.31 9.90
C ALA A 46 3.40 -3.90 11.06
N PRO A 47 2.45 -3.16 11.65
CA PRO A 47 1.61 -3.69 12.71
C PRO A 47 0.68 -4.75 12.12
N VAL A 48 0.91 -6.01 12.49
CA VAL A 48 0.04 -7.12 12.12
C VAL A 48 -0.68 -7.61 13.38
N ALA A 49 -2.01 -7.54 13.37
CA ALA A 49 -2.81 -8.09 14.45
C ALA A 49 -2.67 -9.62 14.49
N ARG A 50 -2.30 -10.16 15.65
CA ARG A 50 -2.23 -11.61 15.85
C ARG A 50 -3.64 -12.19 15.98
N TYR A 51 -3.86 -13.34 15.38
CA TYR A 51 -5.14 -14.06 15.52
C TYR A 51 -5.55 -14.31 16.98
N THR A 52 -4.58 -14.58 17.85
CA THR A 52 -4.82 -14.74 19.29
C THR A 52 -5.42 -13.48 19.90
N SER A 53 -4.93 -12.31 19.56
CA SER A 53 -5.45 -11.02 20.04
C SER A 53 -6.88 -10.78 19.53
N ILE A 54 -7.11 -11.04 18.24
CA ILE A 54 -8.44 -10.91 17.62
C ILE A 54 -9.43 -11.84 18.30
N ARG A 55 -9.08 -13.12 18.49
CA ARG A 55 -9.93 -14.11 19.18
C ARG A 55 -10.23 -13.73 20.62
N SER A 56 -9.25 -13.20 21.35
CA SER A 56 -9.43 -12.73 22.73
C SER A 56 -10.43 -11.57 22.80
N VAL A 57 -10.32 -10.60 21.90
CA VAL A 57 -11.27 -9.48 21.83
C VAL A 57 -12.68 -9.96 21.48
N LEU A 58 -12.80 -10.88 20.53
CA LEU A 58 -14.09 -11.46 20.15
C LEU A 58 -14.72 -12.24 21.32
N ALA A 59 -13.94 -13.05 22.05
CA ALA A 59 -14.40 -13.79 23.21
C ALA A 59 -14.90 -12.85 24.32
N MET A 60 -14.14 -11.81 24.63
CA MET A 60 -14.55 -10.80 25.61
C MET A 60 -15.82 -10.08 25.18
N ALA A 61 -15.93 -9.73 23.90
CA ALA A 61 -17.13 -9.05 23.40
C ALA A 61 -18.39 -9.92 23.54
N VAL A 62 -18.28 -11.24 23.34
CA VAL A 62 -19.39 -12.17 23.54
C VAL A 62 -19.78 -12.20 25.01
N VAL A 63 -18.83 -12.39 25.92
CA VAL A 63 -19.08 -12.46 27.37
C VAL A 63 -19.67 -11.16 27.91
N MET A 64 -19.12 -10.04 27.48
CA MET A 64 -19.53 -8.69 27.92
C MET A 64 -20.74 -8.14 27.16
N LYS A 65 -21.24 -8.88 26.15
CA LYS A 65 -22.33 -8.45 25.26
C LYS A 65 -22.06 -7.14 24.55
N TRP A 66 -20.78 -6.91 24.16
CA TRP A 66 -20.37 -5.75 23.39
C TRP A 66 -20.76 -5.89 21.92
N LYS A 67 -21.08 -4.77 21.33
CA LYS A 67 -21.21 -4.69 19.86
C LYS A 67 -19.83 -4.53 19.24
N ILE A 68 -19.57 -5.27 18.17
CA ILE A 68 -18.34 -5.19 17.41
C ILE A 68 -18.64 -4.50 16.09
N HIS A 69 -17.78 -3.54 15.74
CA HIS A 69 -17.77 -2.89 14.43
C HIS A 69 -16.46 -3.21 13.73
N GLN A 70 -16.55 -3.78 12.54
CA GLN A 70 -15.39 -3.97 11.68
C GLN A 70 -15.33 -2.83 10.67
N MET A 71 -14.21 -2.13 10.65
CA MET A 71 -13.99 -1.01 9.74
C MET A 71 -12.71 -1.23 8.96
N ASP A 72 -12.74 -0.82 7.69
CA ASP A 72 -11.57 -0.83 6.82
C ASP A 72 -11.40 0.55 6.20
N VAL A 73 -10.16 1.04 6.19
CA VAL A 73 -9.84 2.35 5.61
C VAL A 73 -9.49 2.17 4.14
N LYS A 74 -10.27 2.79 3.28
CA LYS A 74 -9.97 2.82 1.84
C LYS A 74 -8.64 3.55 1.62
N THR A 75 -7.79 2.95 0.79
CA THR A 75 -6.51 3.56 0.39
C THR A 75 -5.62 4.01 1.57
N ALA A 76 -5.63 3.23 2.67
CA ALA A 76 -4.92 3.59 3.90
C ALA A 76 -3.44 3.95 3.65
N PHE A 77 -2.73 3.15 2.87
CA PHE A 77 -1.31 3.40 2.52
C PHE A 77 -1.12 4.69 1.73
N LEU A 78 -2.05 5.04 0.84
CA LEU A 78 -1.95 6.23 0.00
C LEU A 78 -2.22 7.54 0.76
N ASN A 79 -2.72 7.46 1.98
CA ASN A 79 -2.97 8.62 2.82
C ASN A 79 -1.76 9.01 3.68
N GLY A 80 -0.82 8.08 3.90
CA GLY A 80 0.40 8.34 4.66
C GLY A 80 1.32 9.33 3.94
N VAL A 81 1.88 10.25 4.69
CA VAL A 81 2.92 11.17 4.19
C VAL A 81 4.25 10.45 4.26
N VAL A 82 5.05 10.58 3.21
CA VAL A 82 6.43 10.07 3.20
C VAL A 82 7.32 11.12 3.84
N GLU A 83 7.93 10.79 4.97
CA GLU A 83 8.87 11.67 5.67
C GLU A 83 10.24 11.67 4.98
N GLU A 84 10.62 10.56 4.38
CA GLU A 84 11.88 10.37 3.68
C GLU A 84 11.78 10.73 2.19
N GLU A 85 12.90 11.06 1.58
CA GLU A 85 12.97 11.28 0.14
C GLU A 85 12.98 9.96 -0.62
N VAL A 86 11.86 9.62 -1.24
CA VAL A 86 11.71 8.44 -2.09
C VAL A 86 11.45 8.88 -3.52
N TYR A 87 12.24 8.35 -4.45
CA TYR A 87 12.12 8.59 -5.88
C TYR A 87 11.66 7.33 -6.59
N VAL A 88 10.66 7.45 -7.43
CA VAL A 88 10.06 6.35 -8.20
C VAL A 88 10.09 6.70 -9.68
N GLU A 89 10.28 5.70 -10.52
CA GLU A 89 10.14 5.85 -11.97
C GLU A 89 8.77 6.42 -12.34
N GLN A 90 8.71 7.15 -13.45
CA GLN A 90 7.42 7.61 -13.95
C GLN A 90 6.52 6.40 -14.26
N PRO A 91 5.22 6.45 -13.87
CA PRO A 91 4.32 5.33 -14.14
C PRO A 91 4.17 5.07 -15.62
N LEU A 92 4.26 3.80 -16.02
CA LEU A 92 4.07 3.39 -17.41
C LEU A 92 2.72 3.88 -17.94
N GLY A 93 2.75 4.54 -19.08
CA GLY A 93 1.60 5.15 -19.73
C GLY A 93 1.24 6.55 -19.23
N PHE A 94 2.02 7.11 -18.30
CA PHE A 94 1.87 8.46 -17.76
C PHE A 94 3.18 9.25 -17.82
N GLU A 95 4.11 8.79 -18.64
CA GLU A 95 5.40 9.47 -18.84
C GLU A 95 5.19 10.81 -19.51
N THR A 96 5.91 11.82 -19.05
CA THR A 96 5.89 13.14 -19.66
C THR A 96 6.93 13.20 -20.78
N GLN A 97 6.51 13.40 -22.01
CA GLN A 97 7.37 13.37 -23.21
C GLN A 97 8.60 14.27 -23.12
N ASP A 98 8.45 15.45 -22.51
CA ASP A 98 9.56 16.41 -22.38
C ASP A 98 10.47 16.12 -21.17
N ARG A 99 10.18 15.11 -20.38
CA ARG A 99 10.88 14.80 -19.12
C ARG A 99 11.14 13.32 -18.91
N GLU A 100 11.45 12.59 -19.96
CA GLU A 100 11.69 11.14 -19.93
C GLU A 100 12.80 10.73 -18.94
N SER A 101 13.82 11.58 -18.75
CA SER A 101 14.91 11.36 -17.81
C SER A 101 14.58 11.72 -16.35
N HIS A 102 13.40 12.27 -16.08
CA HIS A 102 12.99 12.67 -14.74
C HIS A 102 12.30 11.53 -14.00
N VAL A 103 12.48 11.54 -12.69
CA VAL A 103 11.80 10.62 -11.76
C VAL A 103 10.80 11.38 -10.89
N CYS A 104 9.85 10.66 -10.32
CA CYS A 104 8.85 11.23 -9.43
C CYS A 104 9.33 11.17 -7.98
N ARG A 105 9.36 12.31 -7.30
CA ARG A 105 9.52 12.36 -5.85
C ARG A 105 8.16 12.13 -5.19
N LEU A 106 8.06 11.13 -4.33
CA LEU A 106 6.84 10.83 -3.63
C LEU A 106 6.53 11.87 -2.53
N LYS A 107 5.28 12.26 -2.45
CA LYS A 107 4.74 13.07 -1.36
C LYS A 107 3.93 12.22 -0.37
N LYS A 108 3.38 11.11 -0.86
CA LYS A 108 2.59 10.15 -0.09
C LYS A 108 3.04 8.73 -0.38
N ASN A 109 2.74 7.83 0.54
CA ASN A 109 3.10 6.42 0.42
C ASN A 109 2.44 5.76 -0.79
N LEU A 110 3.13 4.77 -1.33
CA LEU A 110 2.60 3.82 -2.31
C LEU A 110 2.51 2.43 -1.70
N TYR A 111 1.72 1.57 -2.34
CA TYR A 111 1.67 0.15 -1.99
C TYR A 111 3.06 -0.50 -2.12
N SER A 112 3.39 -1.37 -1.17
CA SER A 112 4.64 -2.14 -1.08
C SER A 112 5.92 -1.33 -0.85
N LEU A 113 5.87 -0.05 -0.53
CA LEU A 113 7.00 0.66 0.08
C LEU A 113 7.28 0.11 1.48
N LYS A 114 8.56 0.06 1.84
CA LYS A 114 9.01 -0.28 3.20
C LYS A 114 9.04 0.96 4.09
#